data_0874b9924cda2f4662028d36731498b2
#
_entry.id   0874b9924cda2f4662028d36731498b2
#
_cell.length_a   1.000
_cell.length_b   1.000
_cell.length_c   1.000
_cell.angle_alpha   90.00
_cell.angle_beta   90.00
_cell.angle_gamma   90.00
#
_symmetry.space_group_name_H-M   'P 1'
#
loop_
_entity.id
_entity.type
_entity.pdbx_description
1 polymer ?
#
loop_
_entity_poly.entity_id
_entity_poly.type
_entity_poly.pdbx_seq_one_letter_code
_entity_poly.pdbx_strand_id
1 'polypeptide(L)'
;AVKTLPVEQFPDIAPPTIMVMTSYPGASAETVQKAVISPIEEAINGVENMDYMSSTATNSGSVEIMVYFRQGTDPDMAAVNVQNRISQATGSLPAEVNQIGVTTVKRQNSMIKVIDLHATSESGYDTKFLANYADLNIEPQLKRIKGVGSVVLLSDKYAMRVWFNPAAVAHYRLIPSDITGVLAEQ
;
A
#
# COMPACT_ATOMS: atom_id res chain seq x y z
N ALA A 1 -27.28 -27.37 18.13
CA ALA A 1 -27.42 -25.91 18.10
C ALA A 1 -26.10 -25.19 18.44
N VAL A 2 -25.30 -25.64 19.43
CA VAL A 2 -24.07 -24.96 19.85
C VAL A 2 -22.93 -25.02 18.79
N LYS A 3 -22.91 -26.07 17.94
CA LYS A 3 -21.89 -26.24 16.89
C LYS A 3 -22.10 -25.35 15.65
N THR A 4 -23.18 -24.61 15.57
CA THR A 4 -23.54 -23.76 14.43
C THR A 4 -23.47 -22.26 14.75
N LEU A 5 -23.11 -21.89 15.97
CA LEU A 5 -22.88 -20.48 16.33
C LEU A 5 -21.48 -20.07 15.88
N PRO A 6 -21.33 -18.97 15.15
CA PRO A 6 -20.01 -18.42 14.87
C PRO A 6 -19.36 -18.04 16.20
N VAL A 7 -18.21 -18.63 16.49
CA VAL A 7 -17.43 -18.30 17.68
C VAL A 7 -16.37 -17.30 17.25
N GLU A 8 -16.68 -16.04 17.39
CA GLU A 8 -15.70 -14.95 17.25
C GLU A 8 -15.22 -14.55 18.64
N GLN A 9 -13.91 -14.38 18.78
CA GLN A 9 -13.28 -14.00 20.05
C GLN A 9 -13.65 -12.57 20.45
N PHE A 10 -13.92 -11.73 19.47
CA PHE A 10 -14.43 -10.36 19.64
C PHE A 10 -15.55 -10.13 18.62
N PRO A 11 -16.67 -9.52 19.03
CA PRO A 11 -17.70 -9.15 18.09
C PRO A 11 -17.13 -8.14 17.09
N ASP A 12 -17.59 -8.20 15.84
CA ASP A 12 -17.21 -7.29 14.75
C ASP A 12 -17.83 -5.90 15.00
N ILE A 13 -17.29 -5.21 16.02
CA ILE A 13 -17.76 -3.88 16.49
C ILE A 13 -17.08 -2.76 15.72
N ALA A 14 -15.91 -3.05 15.09
CA ALA A 14 -15.19 -2.04 14.36
C ALA A 14 -15.87 -1.71 13.03
N PRO A 15 -16.22 -0.44 12.78
CA PRO A 15 -16.75 -0.05 11.50
C PRO A 15 -15.76 -0.32 10.38
N PRO A 16 -16.21 -0.77 9.20
CA PRO A 16 -15.34 -0.99 8.06
C PRO A 16 -14.58 0.30 7.73
N THR A 17 -13.30 0.16 7.48
CA THR A 17 -12.43 1.28 7.15
C THR A 17 -11.69 1.01 5.85
N ILE A 18 -11.73 1.97 4.95
CA ILE A 18 -11.01 1.93 3.68
C ILE A 18 -9.87 2.94 3.75
N MET A 19 -8.66 2.47 3.47
CA MET A 19 -7.47 3.31 3.43
C MET A 19 -7.09 3.59 1.98
N VAL A 20 -6.94 4.86 1.65
CA VAL A 20 -6.50 5.36 0.35
C VAL A 20 -5.09 5.90 0.50
N MET A 21 -4.17 5.41 -0.30
CA MET A 21 -2.76 5.80 -0.26
C MET A 21 -2.29 6.25 -1.62
N THR A 22 -1.48 7.29 -1.63
CA THR A 22 -0.71 7.75 -2.78
C THR A 22 0.53 8.53 -2.32
N SER A 23 1.32 9.00 -3.27
CA SER A 23 2.49 9.83 -2.97
C SER A 23 2.66 10.92 -4.03
N TYR A 24 3.10 12.09 -3.58
CA TYR A 24 3.52 13.20 -4.44
C TYR A 24 4.95 13.59 -4.07
N PRO A 25 5.97 12.90 -4.62
CA PRO A 25 7.36 13.12 -4.25
C PRO A 25 7.81 14.55 -4.50
N GLY A 26 8.52 15.11 -3.54
CA GLY A 26 9.05 16.46 -3.62
C GLY A 26 8.07 17.59 -3.30
N ALA A 27 6.80 17.28 -3.05
CA ALA A 27 5.81 18.27 -2.62
C ALA A 27 5.79 18.44 -1.10
N SER A 28 5.56 19.66 -0.63
CA SER A 28 5.31 19.92 0.79
C SER A 28 3.92 19.43 1.20
N ALA A 29 3.70 19.17 2.51
CA ALA A 29 2.41 18.75 3.03
C ALA A 29 1.26 19.70 2.65
N GLU A 30 1.51 21.03 2.61
CA GLU A 30 0.51 22.00 2.19
C GLU A 30 0.15 21.87 0.71
N THR A 31 1.15 21.65 -0.16
CA THR A 31 0.93 21.41 -1.59
C THR A 31 0.15 20.12 -1.81
N VAL A 32 0.55 19.06 -1.11
CA VAL A 32 -0.13 17.76 -1.14
C VAL A 32 -1.59 17.89 -0.71
N GLN A 33 -1.85 18.64 0.35
CA GLN A 33 -3.21 18.86 0.84
C GLN A 33 -4.09 19.49 -0.24
N LYS A 34 -3.60 20.56 -0.89
CA LYS A 34 -4.37 21.30 -1.89
C LYS A 34 -4.52 20.57 -3.21
N ALA A 35 -3.44 19.95 -3.70
CA ALA A 35 -3.37 19.39 -5.04
C ALA A 35 -3.81 17.91 -5.11
N VAL A 36 -3.78 17.18 -4.00
CA VAL A 36 -4.04 15.75 -3.99
C VAL A 36 -5.19 15.40 -3.04
N ILE A 37 -5.09 15.81 -1.77
CA ILE A 37 -6.08 15.42 -0.75
C ILE A 37 -7.42 16.04 -1.07
N SER A 38 -7.52 17.37 -1.26
CA SER A 38 -8.80 18.04 -1.49
C SER A 38 -9.58 17.48 -2.68
N PRO A 39 -9.00 17.26 -3.88
CA PRO A 39 -9.73 16.64 -4.99
C PRO A 39 -10.20 15.22 -4.69
N ILE A 40 -9.40 14.42 -3.96
CA ILE A 40 -9.77 13.06 -3.59
C ILE A 40 -10.90 13.07 -2.55
N GLU A 41 -10.81 13.93 -1.52
CA GLU A 41 -11.85 14.09 -0.51
C GLU A 41 -13.18 14.55 -1.13
N GLU A 42 -13.14 15.51 -2.05
CA GLU A 42 -14.33 15.98 -2.77
C GLU A 42 -14.98 14.83 -3.56
N ALA A 43 -14.18 14.00 -4.23
CA ALA A 43 -14.69 12.87 -4.99
C ALA A 43 -15.28 11.78 -4.10
N ILE A 44 -14.64 11.47 -2.98
CA ILE A 44 -15.09 10.45 -2.03
C ILE A 44 -16.30 10.94 -1.23
N ASN A 45 -16.43 12.25 -1.03
CA ASN A 45 -17.53 12.82 -0.27
C ASN A 45 -18.88 12.40 -0.86
N GLY A 46 -19.75 11.87 -0.01
CA GLY A 46 -21.06 11.34 -0.42
C GLY A 46 -21.04 9.90 -0.95
N VAL A 47 -19.98 9.13 -0.73
CA VAL A 47 -20.00 7.66 -0.88
C VAL A 47 -21.04 7.08 0.08
N GLU A 48 -21.83 6.13 -0.40
CA GLU A 48 -22.91 5.52 0.37
C GLU A 48 -22.40 4.88 1.67
N ASN A 49 -23.10 5.11 2.76
CA ASN A 49 -22.78 4.64 4.11
C ASN A 49 -21.46 5.15 4.70
N MET A 50 -20.82 6.13 4.07
CA MET A 50 -19.68 6.82 4.67
C MET A 50 -20.15 7.61 5.92
N ASP A 51 -19.37 7.55 6.98
CA ASP A 51 -19.59 8.30 8.21
C ASP A 51 -18.72 9.57 8.25
N TYR A 52 -17.42 9.37 8.19
CA TYR A 52 -16.44 10.46 8.11
C TYR A 52 -15.15 10.00 7.42
N MET A 53 -14.27 10.94 7.12
CA MET A 53 -12.93 10.66 6.63
C MET A 53 -11.88 11.48 7.38
N SER A 54 -10.66 10.98 7.40
CA SER A 54 -9.51 11.66 8.01
C SER A 54 -8.31 11.52 7.08
N SER A 55 -7.63 12.61 6.80
CA SER A 55 -6.51 12.65 5.86
C SER A 55 -5.24 13.11 6.52
N THR A 56 -4.13 12.52 6.14
CA THR A 56 -2.79 12.86 6.61
C THR A 56 -1.85 13.06 5.43
N ALA A 57 -1.14 14.18 5.43
CA ALA A 57 -0.06 14.47 4.50
C ALA A 57 1.26 14.63 5.24
N THR A 58 2.33 14.13 4.65
CA THR A 58 3.69 14.31 5.18
C THR A 58 4.53 15.21 4.26
N ASN A 59 5.58 15.83 4.81
CA ASN A 59 6.52 16.61 4.03
C ASN A 59 7.40 15.76 3.07
N SER A 60 7.32 14.44 3.17
CA SER A 60 7.90 13.52 2.18
C SER A 60 7.00 13.29 0.97
N GLY A 61 5.81 13.90 0.95
CA GLY A 61 4.83 13.74 -0.11
C GLY A 61 3.89 12.54 0.05
N SER A 62 3.98 11.78 1.14
CA SER A 62 3.06 10.65 1.38
C SER A 62 1.68 11.14 1.77
N VAL A 63 0.66 10.48 1.24
CA VAL A 63 -0.76 10.74 1.48
C VAL A 63 -1.42 9.48 2.01
N GLU A 64 -2.17 9.63 3.08
CA GLU A 64 -3.04 8.59 3.63
C GLU A 64 -4.40 9.21 3.94
N ILE A 65 -5.47 8.64 3.38
CA ILE A 65 -6.85 9.02 3.66
C ILE A 65 -7.59 7.81 4.22
N MET A 66 -8.13 7.95 5.41
CA MET A 66 -8.91 6.92 6.08
C MET A 66 -10.39 7.26 5.93
N VAL A 67 -11.14 6.39 5.28
CA VAL A 67 -12.58 6.52 5.08
C VAL A 67 -13.30 5.54 5.99
N TYR A 68 -14.10 6.04 6.90
CA TYR A 68 -14.84 5.26 7.89
C TYR A 68 -16.29 5.11 7.46
N PHE A 69 -16.79 3.89 7.54
CA PHE A 69 -18.14 3.54 7.13
C PHE A 69 -19.01 3.18 8.35
N ARG A 70 -20.32 3.25 8.18
CA ARG A 70 -21.25 2.81 9.21
C ARG A 70 -21.13 1.31 9.45
N GLN A 71 -21.37 0.89 10.68
CA GLN A 71 -21.39 -0.53 11.02
C GLN A 71 -22.40 -1.29 10.15
N GLY A 72 -22.03 -2.52 9.73
CA GLY A 72 -22.86 -3.34 8.84
C GLY A 72 -22.71 -3.03 7.34
N THR A 73 -21.86 -2.06 6.97
CA THR A 73 -21.51 -1.83 5.57
C THR A 73 -20.60 -2.94 5.07
N ASP A 74 -20.84 -3.46 3.86
CA ASP A 74 -19.97 -4.43 3.20
C ASP A 74 -18.64 -3.76 2.83
N PRO A 75 -17.49 -4.23 3.39
CA PRO A 75 -16.18 -3.64 3.11
C PRO A 75 -15.74 -3.76 1.65
N ASP A 76 -16.19 -4.81 0.95
CA ASP A 76 -15.84 -5.02 -0.45
C ASP A 76 -16.55 -4.00 -1.34
N MET A 77 -17.84 -3.80 -1.14
CA MET A 77 -18.61 -2.80 -1.84
C MET A 77 -18.16 -1.38 -1.50
N ALA A 78 -17.80 -1.12 -0.24
CA ALA A 78 -17.26 0.16 0.18
C ALA A 78 -15.93 0.47 -0.55
N ALA A 79 -15.02 -0.50 -0.65
CA ALA A 79 -13.75 -0.33 -1.37
C ALA A 79 -13.97 -0.06 -2.87
N VAL A 80 -14.90 -0.78 -3.50
CA VAL A 80 -15.26 -0.56 -4.92
C VAL A 80 -15.85 0.83 -5.13
N ASN A 81 -16.75 1.27 -4.26
CA ASN A 81 -17.37 2.59 -4.37
C ASN A 81 -16.35 3.71 -4.19
N VAL A 82 -15.45 3.60 -3.21
CA VAL A 82 -14.34 4.55 -3.01
C VAL A 82 -13.44 4.58 -4.25
N GLN A 83 -13.03 3.40 -4.76
CA GLN A 83 -12.17 3.32 -5.93
C GLN A 83 -12.81 3.94 -7.18
N ASN A 84 -14.10 3.72 -7.39
CA ASN A 84 -14.85 4.32 -8.52
C ASN A 84 -14.86 5.85 -8.41
N ARG A 85 -15.06 6.40 -7.21
CA ARG A 85 -15.04 7.85 -6.99
C ARG A 85 -13.66 8.44 -7.23
N ILE A 86 -12.60 7.78 -6.72
CA ILE A 86 -11.21 8.20 -6.95
C ILE A 86 -10.88 8.20 -8.46
N SER A 87 -11.33 7.18 -9.18
CA SER A 87 -11.11 7.09 -10.64
C SER A 87 -11.71 8.29 -11.39
N GLN A 88 -12.82 8.86 -10.91
CA GLN A 88 -13.40 10.08 -11.48
C GLN A 88 -12.54 11.32 -11.19
N ALA A 89 -11.85 11.36 -10.05
CA ALA A 89 -10.98 12.47 -9.67
C ALA A 89 -9.58 12.42 -10.33
N THR A 90 -9.22 11.33 -10.98
CA THR A 90 -7.87 11.12 -11.57
C THR A 90 -7.47 12.26 -12.52
N GLY A 91 -8.41 12.79 -13.29
CA GLY A 91 -8.15 13.91 -14.19
C GLY A 91 -7.81 15.25 -13.52
N SER A 92 -8.11 15.38 -12.23
CA SER A 92 -7.81 16.58 -11.42
C SER A 92 -6.51 16.45 -10.61
N LEU A 93 -5.89 15.28 -10.63
CA LEU A 93 -4.66 15.02 -9.89
C LEU A 93 -3.40 15.36 -10.70
N PRO A 94 -2.30 15.75 -10.06
CA PRO A 94 -1.01 15.95 -10.72
C PRO A 94 -0.54 14.70 -11.48
N ALA A 95 0.19 14.92 -12.58
CA ALA A 95 0.67 13.83 -13.43
C ALA A 95 1.57 12.83 -12.67
N GLU A 96 2.39 13.31 -11.75
CA GLU A 96 3.28 12.51 -10.92
C GLU A 96 2.49 11.57 -10.00
N VAL A 97 1.39 12.04 -9.42
CA VAL A 97 0.49 11.25 -8.59
C VAL A 97 -0.20 10.17 -9.44
N ASN A 98 -0.61 10.52 -10.65
CA ASN A 98 -1.25 9.57 -11.58
C ASN A 98 -0.28 8.49 -12.06
N GLN A 99 1.01 8.79 -12.22
CA GLN A 99 2.04 7.80 -12.58
C GLN A 99 2.28 6.78 -11.45
N ILE A 100 2.28 7.25 -10.20
CA ILE A 100 2.42 6.38 -9.01
C ILE A 100 1.12 5.60 -8.77
N GLY A 101 -0.01 6.24 -9.04
CA GLY A 101 -1.35 5.71 -8.83
C GLY A 101 -1.86 5.94 -7.41
N VAL A 102 -3.20 5.81 -7.28
CA VAL A 102 -3.89 5.88 -6.00
C VAL A 102 -4.36 4.48 -5.64
N THR A 103 -3.90 3.97 -4.51
CA THR A 103 -4.20 2.61 -4.04
C THR A 103 -5.27 2.65 -2.95
N THR A 104 -6.27 1.81 -3.09
CA THR A 104 -7.35 1.65 -2.11
C THR A 104 -7.25 0.28 -1.46
N VAL A 105 -7.18 0.24 -0.12
CA VAL A 105 -7.02 -0.99 0.66
C VAL A 105 -8.07 -1.05 1.77
N LYS A 106 -8.66 -2.21 1.96
CA LYS A 106 -9.50 -2.46 3.14
C LYS A 106 -8.59 -2.55 4.36
N ARG A 107 -8.87 -1.77 5.40
CA ARG A 107 -8.18 -1.88 6.67
C ARG A 107 -8.98 -2.77 7.61
N GLN A 108 -8.46 -3.94 7.90
CA GLN A 108 -8.96 -4.78 8.99
C GLN A 108 -8.04 -4.55 10.20
N ASN A 109 -8.65 -4.23 11.33
CA ASN A 109 -7.93 -3.93 12.56
C ASN A 109 -7.51 -5.18 13.34
N SER A 110 -7.85 -6.39 12.86
CA SER A 110 -7.51 -7.63 13.55
C SER A 110 -6.34 -8.33 12.87
N MET A 111 -5.22 -8.37 13.61
CA MET A 111 -4.09 -9.22 13.26
C MET A 111 -4.40 -10.65 13.71
N ILE A 112 -4.58 -11.58 12.76
CA ILE A 112 -4.95 -12.97 13.07
C ILE A 112 -3.74 -13.72 13.60
N LYS A 113 -2.56 -13.51 13.02
CA LYS A 113 -1.35 -14.26 13.35
C LYS A 113 -0.09 -13.49 12.99
N VAL A 114 0.90 -13.57 13.86
CA VAL A 114 2.28 -13.18 13.59
C VAL A 114 3.09 -14.45 13.40
N ILE A 115 3.88 -14.49 12.32
CA ILE A 115 4.78 -15.59 12.00
C ILE A 115 6.20 -15.02 12.04
N ASP A 116 7.05 -15.62 12.87
CA ASP A 116 8.45 -15.26 12.97
C ASP A 116 9.32 -16.35 12.34
N LEU A 117 10.28 -15.93 11.54
CA LEU A 117 11.21 -16.80 10.82
C LEU A 117 12.60 -16.70 11.43
N HIS A 118 13.08 -17.82 11.94
CA HIS A 118 14.41 -17.94 12.52
C HIS A 118 15.32 -18.81 11.67
N ALA A 119 16.57 -18.40 11.55
CA ALA A 119 17.65 -19.25 11.09
C ALA A 119 18.41 -19.81 12.29
N THR A 120 18.85 -21.07 12.21
CA THR A 120 19.79 -21.61 13.21
C THR A 120 21.17 -20.98 13.01
N SER A 121 21.93 -20.82 14.07
CA SER A 121 23.28 -20.22 14.04
C SER A 121 24.24 -20.94 13.06
N GLU A 122 23.98 -22.21 12.78
CA GLU A 122 24.79 -23.05 11.89
C GLU A 122 24.42 -22.93 10.40
N SER A 123 23.24 -22.35 10.10
CA SER A 123 22.72 -22.29 8.72
C SER A 123 23.39 -21.26 7.83
N GLY A 124 24.07 -20.27 8.40
CA GLY A 124 24.72 -19.17 7.66
C GLY A 124 23.77 -18.18 6.98
N TYR A 125 22.45 -18.33 7.15
CA TYR A 125 21.46 -17.43 6.58
C TYR A 125 21.30 -16.18 7.43
N ASP A 126 21.44 -15.02 6.80
CA ASP A 126 21.22 -13.73 7.45
C ASP A 126 19.73 -13.31 7.38
N THR A 127 19.40 -12.26 8.12
CA THR A 127 18.04 -11.71 8.17
C THR A 127 17.54 -11.27 6.78
N LYS A 128 18.46 -10.79 5.93
CA LYS A 128 18.09 -10.33 4.57
C LYS A 128 17.71 -11.49 3.67
N PHE A 129 18.43 -12.61 3.78
CA PHE A 129 18.09 -13.82 3.07
C PHE A 129 16.72 -14.34 3.49
N LEU A 130 16.44 -14.38 4.80
CA LEU A 130 15.14 -14.82 5.33
C LEU A 130 14.01 -13.92 4.87
N ALA A 131 14.22 -12.60 4.85
CA ALA A 131 13.27 -11.64 4.35
C ALA A 131 12.93 -11.87 2.87
N ASN A 132 13.95 -12.03 2.03
CA ASN A 132 13.77 -12.32 0.61
C ASN A 132 13.11 -13.68 0.37
N TYR A 133 13.48 -14.70 1.13
CA TYR A 133 12.83 -16.00 1.07
C TYR A 133 11.34 -15.92 1.44
N ALA A 134 11.01 -15.14 2.47
CA ALA A 134 9.63 -14.91 2.88
C ALA A 134 8.82 -14.19 1.79
N ASP A 135 9.38 -13.13 1.18
CA ASP A 135 8.73 -12.36 0.11
C ASP A 135 8.44 -13.23 -1.14
N LEU A 136 9.41 -14.04 -1.54
CA LEU A 136 9.29 -14.83 -2.77
C LEU A 136 8.52 -16.15 -2.60
N ASN A 137 8.65 -16.81 -1.46
CA ASN A 137 8.15 -18.17 -1.29
C ASN A 137 6.99 -18.29 -0.29
N ILE A 138 6.98 -17.52 0.79
CA ILE A 138 6.01 -17.68 1.87
C ILE A 138 4.81 -16.75 1.68
N GLU A 139 5.06 -15.46 1.44
CA GLU A 139 4.00 -14.47 1.29
C GLU A 139 2.98 -14.83 0.20
N PRO A 140 3.38 -15.25 -1.02
CA PRO A 140 2.43 -15.63 -2.06
C PRO A 140 1.59 -16.86 -1.70
N GLN A 141 2.15 -17.80 -0.93
CA GLN A 141 1.41 -18.99 -0.48
C GLN A 141 0.37 -18.62 0.59
N LEU A 142 0.75 -17.77 1.54
CA LEU A 142 -0.16 -17.31 2.59
C LEU A 142 -1.33 -16.50 2.01
N LYS A 143 -1.07 -15.63 1.03
CA LYS A 143 -2.12 -14.85 0.35
C LYS A 143 -3.16 -15.68 -0.39
N ARG A 144 -2.82 -16.92 -0.77
CA ARG A 144 -3.73 -17.85 -1.45
C ARG A 144 -4.64 -18.63 -0.49
N ILE A 145 -4.37 -18.59 0.81
CA ILE A 145 -5.18 -19.32 1.80
C ILE A 145 -6.52 -18.62 1.94
N LYS A 146 -7.61 -19.37 1.80
CA LYS A 146 -8.96 -18.84 1.98
C LYS A 146 -9.13 -18.29 3.41
N GLY A 147 -9.57 -17.05 3.51
CA GLY A 147 -9.75 -16.32 4.77
C GLY A 147 -8.58 -15.43 5.16
N VAL A 148 -7.46 -15.44 4.42
CA VAL A 148 -6.37 -14.49 4.59
C VAL A 148 -6.68 -13.25 3.74
N GLY A 149 -6.95 -12.13 4.40
CA GLY A 149 -7.26 -10.86 3.72
C GLY A 149 -6.02 -10.10 3.28
N SER A 150 -4.94 -10.15 4.08
CA SER A 150 -3.68 -9.44 3.81
C SER A 150 -2.53 -10.11 4.54
N VAL A 151 -1.36 -10.05 3.95
CA VAL A 151 -0.09 -10.48 4.56
C VAL A 151 0.87 -9.31 4.47
N VAL A 152 1.46 -8.92 5.59
CA VAL A 152 2.42 -7.81 5.68
C VAL A 152 3.76 -8.38 6.13
N LEU A 153 4.79 -8.18 5.34
CA LEU A 153 6.17 -8.53 5.69
C LEU A 153 6.81 -7.33 6.40
N LEU A 154 7.19 -7.51 7.67
CA LEU A 154 7.84 -6.50 8.50
C LEU A 154 9.37 -6.60 8.37
N SER A 155 9.89 -6.47 7.15
CA SER A 155 11.33 -6.53 6.89
C SER A 155 11.69 -5.69 5.67
N ASP A 156 12.94 -5.27 5.58
CA ASP A 156 13.46 -4.56 4.41
C ASP A 156 13.58 -5.51 3.22
N LYS A 157 13.04 -5.07 2.08
CA LYS A 157 13.21 -5.79 0.82
C LYS A 157 14.62 -5.60 0.27
N TYR A 158 15.10 -6.58 -0.48
CA TYR A 158 16.34 -6.42 -1.23
C TYR A 158 16.22 -5.24 -2.20
N ALA A 159 17.20 -4.35 -2.13
CA ALA A 159 17.34 -3.25 -3.09
C ALA A 159 18.75 -3.28 -3.67
N MET A 160 18.84 -3.17 -4.98
CA MET A 160 20.12 -3.02 -5.67
C MET A 160 20.42 -1.54 -5.84
N ARG A 161 21.57 -1.09 -5.34
CA ARG A 161 22.08 0.27 -5.61
C ARG A 161 23.14 0.18 -6.68
N VAL A 162 22.91 0.84 -7.79
CA VAL A 162 23.86 0.91 -8.90
C VAL A 162 24.57 2.26 -8.86
N TRP A 163 25.89 2.22 -8.71
CA TRP A 163 26.74 3.40 -8.68
C TRP A 163 27.41 3.58 -10.04
N PHE A 164 27.21 4.72 -10.68
CA PHE A 164 27.84 5.02 -11.95
C PHE A 164 29.15 5.78 -11.74
N ASN A 165 30.18 5.42 -12.51
CA ASN A 165 31.36 6.24 -12.65
C ASN A 165 31.09 7.28 -13.74
N PRO A 166 30.98 8.59 -13.41
CA PRO A 166 30.65 9.63 -14.39
C PRO A 166 31.63 9.72 -15.56
N ALA A 167 32.94 9.49 -15.29
CA ALA A 167 33.95 9.52 -16.32
C ALA A 167 33.81 8.36 -17.32
N ALA A 168 33.46 7.16 -16.85
CA ALA A 168 33.19 6.02 -17.71
C ALA A 168 31.94 6.21 -18.55
N VAL A 169 30.85 6.71 -17.93
CA VAL A 169 29.58 7.02 -18.64
C VAL A 169 29.83 8.03 -19.75
N ALA A 170 30.58 9.09 -19.47
CA ALA A 170 30.95 10.09 -20.46
C ALA A 170 31.85 9.53 -21.57
N HIS A 171 32.80 8.65 -21.23
CA HIS A 171 33.69 8.00 -22.20
C HIS A 171 32.90 7.15 -23.21
N TYR A 172 31.90 6.42 -22.75
CA TYR A 172 31.03 5.59 -23.60
C TYR A 172 29.88 6.39 -24.25
N ARG A 173 29.79 7.70 -24.02
CA ARG A 173 28.73 8.59 -24.52
C ARG A 173 27.32 8.12 -24.14
N LEU A 174 27.19 7.51 -22.97
CA LEU A 174 25.91 7.08 -22.42
C LEU A 174 25.32 8.18 -21.55
N ILE A 175 24.00 8.23 -21.46
CA ILE A 175 23.28 9.03 -20.47
C ILE A 175 22.67 8.09 -19.41
N PRO A 176 22.43 8.57 -18.19
CA PRO A 176 21.85 7.74 -17.12
C PRO A 176 20.53 7.07 -17.50
N SER A 177 19.71 7.72 -18.35
CA SER A 177 18.45 7.15 -18.86
C SER A 177 18.66 5.91 -19.72
N ASP A 178 19.75 5.79 -20.46
CA ASP A 178 20.02 4.60 -21.28
C ASP A 178 20.23 3.37 -20.39
N ILE A 179 20.93 3.57 -19.27
CA ILE A 179 21.22 2.51 -18.31
C ILE A 179 19.94 2.14 -17.54
N THR A 180 19.14 3.12 -17.13
CA THR A 180 17.86 2.82 -16.47
C THR A 180 16.86 2.16 -17.41
N GLY A 181 16.88 2.48 -18.72
CA GLY A 181 16.07 1.80 -19.73
C GLY A 181 16.40 0.31 -19.83
N VAL A 182 17.68 -0.03 -19.95
CA VAL A 182 18.14 -1.43 -20.04
C VAL A 182 17.82 -2.22 -18.75
N LEU A 183 17.91 -1.56 -17.57
CA LEU A 183 17.57 -2.22 -16.30
C LEU A 183 16.04 -2.42 -16.13
N ALA A 184 15.22 -1.61 -16.79
CA ALA A 184 13.77 -1.74 -16.75
C ALA A 184 13.23 -2.81 -17.71
N GLU A 185 14.01 -3.20 -18.73
CA GLU A 185 13.66 -4.24 -19.71
C GLU A 185 13.95 -5.67 -19.22
N GLN A 186 14.66 -5.82 -18.09
CA GLN A 186 14.97 -7.12 -17.46
C GLN A 186 14.09 -7.40 -16.24
#